data_d45da1ae516bf6e4e1895c9b177c75b1
#
_entry.id   d45da1ae516bf6e4e1895c9b177c75b1
#
_cell.length_a   1.000
_cell.length_b   1.000
_cell.length_c   1.000
_cell.angle_alpha   90.00
_cell.angle_beta   90.00
_cell.angle_gamma   90.00
#
_symmetry.space_group_name_H-M   'P 1'
#
loop_
_entity.id
_entity.type
_entity.pdbx_description
1 polymer ?
#
loop_
_entity_poly.entity_id
_entity_poly.type
_entity_poly.pdbx_seq_one_letter_code
_entity_poly.pdbx_strand_id
1 'polypeptide(L)'
;MGISASADATETGKSVMAGRGSVFRPGGVVDLRGVEDVPAVLTYPAQALVVVSGLPGSGKSTLLRRLSQAAPVIDPRVVHVACEAVMPDWLPYAVYRPWARWTYFRWLRGEVRSGGPLFVHDCGGRPWMRRWLARSAVRQGRELHLVMLDVGVAEALSGQEARGRWAPRRAFARHRRGLERLLRAWSAPDAAPQATDTADPASPPTARTAETPDPVSEAASVVLLDRRSRERVVGVEFGGVPVLGRVAR
;
A
#
# COMPACT_ATOMS: atom_id res chain seq x y z
N MET A 1 -45.06 -36.66 8.04
CA MET A 1 -43.68 -36.77 8.60
C MET A 1 -42.71 -36.51 7.47
N GLY A 2 -42.21 -35.32 7.35
CA GLY A 2 -41.25 -34.91 6.35
C GLY A 2 -40.35 -33.85 6.96
N ILE A 3 -39.09 -34.19 7.18
CA ILE A 3 -38.09 -33.32 7.78
C ILE A 3 -37.36 -32.64 6.61
N SER A 4 -37.56 -31.33 6.48
CA SER A 4 -36.84 -30.50 5.54
C SER A 4 -35.52 -30.07 6.18
N ALA A 5 -34.40 -30.46 5.60
CA ALA A 5 -33.08 -30.02 5.96
C ALA A 5 -32.77 -28.76 5.15
N SER A 6 -32.71 -27.62 5.81
CA SER A 6 -32.14 -26.38 5.25
C SER A 6 -30.63 -26.49 5.20
N ALA A 7 -30.07 -26.45 4.00
CA ALA A 7 -28.66 -26.23 3.79
C ALA A 7 -28.41 -24.72 3.83
N ASP A 8 -27.75 -24.30 4.87
CA ASP A 8 -27.24 -22.93 5.02
C ASP A 8 -25.96 -22.79 4.20
N ALA A 9 -26.07 -22.13 3.05
CA ALA A 9 -24.93 -21.83 2.20
C ALA A 9 -24.26 -20.57 2.71
N THR A 10 -23.07 -20.75 3.28
CA THR A 10 -22.18 -19.66 3.69
C THR A 10 -21.77 -18.86 2.45
N GLU A 11 -22.46 -17.78 2.19
CA GLU A 11 -22.07 -16.78 1.18
C GLU A 11 -20.81 -16.04 1.65
N THR A 12 -19.68 -16.46 1.14
CA THR A 12 -18.44 -15.66 1.18
C THR A 12 -18.66 -14.39 0.38
N GLY A 13 -18.76 -13.25 1.08
CA GLY A 13 -19.19 -11.99 0.56
C GLY A 13 -18.35 -11.44 -0.60
N LYS A 14 -18.78 -11.73 -1.82
CA LYS A 14 -18.44 -10.96 -3.00
C LYS A 14 -19.39 -9.76 -3.07
N SER A 15 -19.12 -8.72 -2.27
CA SER A 15 -19.82 -7.45 -2.44
C SER A 15 -19.14 -6.67 -3.57
N VAL A 16 -19.60 -6.87 -4.78
CA VAL A 16 -19.25 -6.03 -5.92
C VAL A 16 -20.53 -5.43 -6.44
N MET A 17 -20.73 -4.16 -6.18
CA MET A 17 -21.62 -3.32 -6.94
C MET A 17 -21.16 -1.87 -6.85
N ALA A 18 -20.53 -1.37 -7.90
CA ALA A 18 -20.34 0.06 -8.01
C ALA A 18 -20.29 0.50 -9.48
N GLY A 19 -21.33 1.17 -9.92
CA GLY A 19 -21.41 1.78 -11.24
C GLY A 19 -20.40 2.92 -11.42
N ARG A 20 -20.27 3.42 -12.64
CA ARG A 20 -19.37 4.52 -13.00
C ARG A 20 -19.56 5.71 -12.05
N GLY A 21 -18.52 5.98 -11.22
CA GLY A 21 -18.52 7.07 -10.23
C GLY A 21 -18.73 6.64 -8.79
N SER A 22 -18.70 5.34 -8.48
CA SER A 22 -18.89 4.85 -7.12
C SER A 22 -17.72 5.14 -6.21
N VAL A 23 -18.06 5.46 -4.98
CA VAL A 23 -17.14 5.66 -3.85
C VAL A 23 -17.03 4.34 -3.11
N PHE A 24 -15.81 3.90 -2.83
CA PHE A 24 -15.56 2.62 -2.17
C PHE A 24 -14.59 2.77 -1.00
N ARG A 25 -14.97 2.24 0.17
CA ARG A 25 -14.10 2.17 1.35
C ARG A 25 -13.46 0.78 1.43
N PRO A 26 -12.15 0.67 1.20
CA PRO A 26 -11.47 -0.62 1.29
C PRO A 26 -11.41 -1.13 2.72
N GLY A 27 -11.69 -2.42 2.92
CA GLY A 27 -11.49 -3.16 4.17
C GLY A 27 -10.82 -4.50 3.87
N GLY A 28 -9.88 -4.94 4.70
CA GLY A 28 -9.13 -6.17 4.45
C GLY A 28 -8.36 -6.16 3.13
N VAL A 29 -8.32 -7.30 2.44
CA VAL A 29 -7.65 -7.41 1.14
C VAL A 29 -8.68 -7.28 0.01
N VAL A 30 -8.50 -6.29 -0.85
CA VAL A 30 -9.36 -5.99 -2.00
C VAL A 30 -8.57 -6.15 -3.27
N ASP A 31 -8.87 -7.15 -4.07
CA ASP A 31 -8.23 -7.39 -5.36
C ASP A 31 -9.08 -6.82 -6.50
N LEU A 32 -8.59 -5.74 -7.10
CA LEU A 32 -9.21 -5.06 -8.24
C LEU A 32 -8.49 -5.35 -9.57
N ARG A 33 -7.58 -6.33 -9.58
CA ARG A 33 -6.89 -6.75 -10.81
C ARG A 33 -7.86 -7.52 -11.70
N GLY A 34 -7.89 -7.17 -12.98
CA GLY A 34 -8.79 -7.82 -13.95
C GLY A 34 -10.28 -7.54 -13.72
N VAL A 35 -10.64 -6.69 -12.77
CA VAL A 35 -12.04 -6.30 -12.52
C VAL A 35 -12.45 -5.24 -13.52
N GLU A 36 -13.64 -5.40 -14.13
CA GLU A 36 -14.17 -4.42 -15.08
C GLU A 36 -14.79 -3.21 -14.39
N ASP A 37 -15.47 -3.43 -13.27
CA ASP A 37 -16.16 -2.37 -12.53
C ASP A 37 -15.31 -1.91 -11.33
N VAL A 38 -14.29 -1.10 -11.61
CA VAL A 38 -13.38 -0.55 -10.61
C VAL A 38 -13.93 0.76 -10.06
N PRO A 39 -13.99 0.94 -8.72
CA PRO A 39 -14.43 2.20 -8.15
C PRO A 39 -13.54 3.37 -8.59
N ALA A 40 -14.16 4.48 -8.95
CA ALA A 40 -13.44 5.68 -9.39
C ALA A 40 -12.75 6.38 -8.20
N VAL A 41 -13.34 6.31 -7.01
CA VAL A 41 -12.86 6.97 -5.80
C VAL A 41 -12.71 5.96 -4.67
N LEU A 42 -11.54 5.94 -4.04
CA LEU A 42 -11.28 5.19 -2.81
C LEU A 42 -11.40 6.12 -1.60
N THR A 43 -12.11 5.68 -0.57
CA THR A 43 -12.32 6.48 0.65
C THR A 43 -11.59 5.88 1.82
N TYR A 44 -10.85 6.71 2.54
CA TYR A 44 -10.11 6.32 3.73
C TYR A 44 -10.50 7.21 4.94
N PRO A 45 -10.23 6.78 6.18
CA PRO A 45 -10.40 7.64 7.36
C PRO A 45 -9.66 8.97 7.23
N ALA A 46 -10.18 10.03 7.89
CA ALA A 46 -9.68 11.41 7.77
C ALA A 46 -8.17 11.57 8.01
N GLN A 47 -7.59 10.73 8.84
CA GLN A 47 -6.17 10.80 9.21
C GLN A 47 -5.37 9.59 8.71
N ALA A 48 -5.89 8.82 7.73
CA ALA A 48 -5.25 7.61 7.27
C ALA A 48 -3.87 7.86 6.65
N LEU A 49 -2.98 6.88 6.84
CA LEU A 49 -1.72 6.77 6.12
C LEU A 49 -1.91 5.80 4.94
N VAL A 50 -1.72 6.27 3.72
CA VAL A 50 -1.86 5.45 2.52
C VAL A 50 -0.49 5.25 1.87
N VAL A 51 0.04 4.03 1.91
CA VAL A 51 1.31 3.67 1.27
C VAL A 51 1.03 3.13 -0.12
N VAL A 52 1.57 3.80 -1.14
CA VAL A 52 1.49 3.34 -2.53
C VAL A 52 2.77 2.61 -2.89
N SER A 53 2.65 1.31 -3.15
CA SER A 53 3.78 0.40 -3.40
C SER A 53 3.69 -0.27 -4.78
N GLY A 54 4.79 -0.84 -5.25
CA GLY A 54 4.89 -1.54 -6.54
C GLY A 54 6.27 -1.43 -7.17
N LEU A 55 6.48 -2.10 -8.30
CA LEU A 55 7.77 -2.11 -9.00
C LEU A 55 8.20 -0.72 -9.48
N PRO A 56 9.51 -0.43 -9.57
CA PRO A 56 9.99 0.74 -10.33
C PRO A 56 9.46 0.68 -11.77
N GLY A 57 8.82 1.75 -12.23
CA GLY A 57 8.15 1.78 -13.55
C GLY A 57 6.67 1.43 -13.54
N SER A 58 6.09 0.93 -12.43
CA SER A 58 4.66 0.54 -12.35
C SER A 58 3.66 1.70 -12.39
N GLY A 59 4.08 2.96 -12.48
CA GLY A 59 3.18 4.10 -12.55
C GLY A 59 2.78 4.71 -11.21
N LYS A 60 3.41 4.35 -10.08
CA LYS A 60 3.14 4.92 -8.74
C LYS A 60 3.13 6.44 -8.71
N SER A 61 4.17 7.07 -9.25
CA SER A 61 4.26 8.55 -9.27
C SER A 61 3.18 9.20 -10.12
N THR A 62 2.67 8.50 -11.14
CA THR A 62 1.54 8.98 -11.95
C THR A 62 0.25 8.91 -11.15
N LEU A 63 0.01 7.80 -10.46
CA LEU A 63 -1.14 7.66 -9.56
C LEU A 63 -1.07 8.71 -8.43
N LEU A 64 0.04 8.78 -7.71
CA LEU A 64 0.23 9.72 -6.59
C LEU A 64 0.05 11.17 -7.00
N ARG A 65 0.50 11.56 -8.21
CA ARG A 65 0.29 12.92 -8.74
C ARG A 65 -1.20 13.20 -8.96
N ARG A 66 -1.97 12.22 -9.43
CA ARG A 66 -3.43 12.33 -9.58
C ARG A 66 -4.12 12.49 -8.22
N LEU A 67 -3.64 11.77 -7.21
CA LEU A 67 -4.22 11.75 -5.87
C LEU A 67 -3.69 12.86 -4.95
N SER A 68 -2.67 13.62 -5.35
CA SER A 68 -1.99 14.61 -4.50
C SER A 68 -2.85 15.80 -4.09
N GLN A 69 -4.01 16.00 -4.71
CA GLN A 69 -4.97 17.02 -4.30
C GLN A 69 -5.69 16.65 -3.00
N ALA A 70 -5.79 15.36 -2.68
CA ALA A 70 -6.49 14.89 -1.48
C ALA A 70 -5.63 14.92 -0.20
N ALA A 71 -4.32 14.76 -0.33
CA ALA A 71 -3.38 14.79 0.79
C ALA A 71 -1.93 15.00 0.32
N PRO A 72 -1.02 15.45 1.21
CA PRO A 72 0.41 15.52 0.93
C PRO A 72 1.00 14.17 0.48
N VAL A 73 1.98 14.22 -0.41
CA VAL A 73 2.69 13.05 -0.93
C VAL A 73 4.15 13.09 -0.52
N ILE A 74 4.60 12.11 0.24
CA ILE A 74 6.02 11.94 0.58
C ILE A 74 6.68 11.02 -0.45
N ASP A 75 7.41 11.62 -1.38
CA ASP A 75 8.20 10.91 -2.39
C ASP A 75 9.70 11.08 -2.10
N PRO A 76 10.48 9.99 -1.90
CA PRO A 76 11.93 10.05 -1.72
C PRO A 76 12.65 10.83 -2.83
N ARG A 77 12.05 10.89 -3.99
CA ARG A 77 12.62 11.59 -5.14
C ARG A 77 12.65 13.10 -4.96
N VAL A 78 11.63 13.69 -4.33
CA VAL A 78 11.59 15.13 -4.07
C VAL A 78 12.82 15.55 -3.26
N VAL A 79 13.14 14.79 -2.21
CA VAL A 79 14.33 15.04 -1.40
C VAL A 79 15.61 14.80 -2.20
N HIS A 80 15.64 13.76 -3.05
CA HIS A 80 16.82 13.50 -3.88
C HIS A 80 17.11 14.67 -4.81
N VAL A 81 16.11 15.15 -5.54
CA VAL A 81 16.27 16.31 -6.45
C VAL A 81 16.67 17.57 -5.70
N ALA A 82 16.05 17.83 -4.53
CA ALA A 82 16.40 18.97 -3.70
C ALA A 82 17.84 18.88 -3.16
N CYS A 83 18.31 17.69 -2.81
CA CYS A 83 19.69 17.49 -2.38
C CYS A 83 20.67 17.66 -3.55
N GLU A 84 20.32 17.14 -4.72
CA GLU A 84 21.12 17.26 -5.95
C GLU A 84 21.31 18.73 -6.34
N ALA A 85 20.27 19.54 -6.23
CA ALA A 85 20.29 20.96 -6.57
C ALA A 85 21.22 21.82 -5.68
N VAL A 86 21.54 21.36 -4.46
CA VAL A 86 22.42 22.09 -3.52
C VAL A 86 23.82 21.49 -3.42
N MET A 87 24.05 20.34 -4.05
CA MET A 87 25.36 19.70 -4.06
C MET A 87 26.18 20.16 -5.28
N PRO A 88 27.50 20.30 -5.12
CA PRO A 88 28.37 20.58 -6.27
C PRO A 88 28.29 19.45 -7.30
N ASP A 89 28.31 19.79 -8.60
CA ASP A 89 28.18 18.84 -9.72
C ASP A 89 29.26 17.76 -9.72
N TRP A 90 30.44 18.06 -9.18
CA TRP A 90 31.55 17.13 -9.06
C TRP A 90 31.37 16.08 -7.94
N LEU A 91 30.39 16.28 -7.01
CA LEU A 91 30.22 15.40 -5.87
C LEU A 91 29.34 14.20 -6.23
N PRO A 92 29.86 12.96 -6.27
CA PRO A 92 29.07 11.78 -6.60
C PRO A 92 27.92 11.56 -5.62
N TYR A 93 26.74 11.19 -6.11
CA TYR A 93 25.57 10.87 -5.30
C TYR A 93 25.87 9.88 -4.16
N ALA A 94 26.77 8.93 -4.38
CA ALA A 94 27.16 7.94 -3.37
C ALA A 94 27.64 8.58 -2.07
N VAL A 95 28.28 9.74 -2.14
CA VAL A 95 28.85 10.46 -0.99
C VAL A 95 27.76 11.13 -0.16
N TYR A 96 26.81 11.84 -0.78
CA TYR A 96 25.76 12.55 -0.04
C TYR A 96 24.47 11.74 0.12
N ARG A 97 24.41 10.53 -0.40
CA ARG A 97 23.28 9.61 -0.25
C ARG A 97 22.85 9.34 1.20
N PRO A 98 23.76 9.19 2.20
CA PRO A 98 23.35 9.07 3.60
C PRO A 98 22.60 10.30 4.10
N TRP A 99 23.07 11.51 3.75
CA TRP A 99 22.42 12.77 4.11
C TRP A 99 21.04 12.92 3.44
N ALA A 100 20.92 12.63 2.15
CA ALA A 100 19.64 12.64 1.45
C ALA A 100 18.63 11.66 2.08
N ARG A 101 19.10 10.49 2.53
CA ARG A 101 18.24 9.54 3.25
C ARG A 101 17.81 10.04 4.62
N TRP A 102 18.72 10.62 5.37
CA TRP A 102 18.42 11.20 6.67
C TRP A 102 17.41 12.33 6.55
N THR A 103 17.59 13.26 5.59
CA THR A 103 16.65 14.35 5.28
C THR A 103 15.27 13.80 4.92
N TYR A 104 15.21 12.77 4.07
CA TYR A 104 13.96 12.09 3.75
C TYR A 104 13.25 11.52 4.98
N PHE A 105 13.98 10.81 5.86
CA PHE A 105 13.38 10.24 7.06
C PHE A 105 12.96 11.30 8.07
N ARG A 106 13.71 12.37 8.18
CA ARG A 106 13.34 13.50 9.04
C ARG A 106 12.05 14.14 8.55
N TRP A 107 11.92 14.38 7.25
CA TRP A 107 10.70 14.90 6.63
C TRP A 107 9.52 13.94 6.82
N LEU A 108 9.67 12.67 6.42
CA LEU A 108 8.65 11.64 6.60
C LEU A 108 8.17 11.56 8.06
N ARG A 109 9.11 11.62 9.01
CA ARG A 109 8.77 11.59 10.44
C ARG A 109 8.00 12.82 10.89
N GLY A 110 8.31 13.98 10.36
CA GLY A 110 7.57 15.24 10.60
C GLY A 110 6.13 15.11 10.13
N GLU A 111 5.93 14.71 8.88
CA GLU A 111 4.60 14.55 8.28
C GLU A 111 3.76 13.46 8.96
N VAL A 112 4.37 12.33 9.31
CA VAL A 112 3.66 11.30 10.08
C VAL A 112 3.21 11.83 11.45
N ARG A 113 4.00 12.69 12.10
CA ARG A 113 3.67 13.27 13.40
C ARG A 113 2.61 14.37 13.33
N SER A 114 2.46 15.04 12.20
CA SER A 114 1.45 16.09 12.02
C SER A 114 0.00 15.59 12.17
N GLY A 115 -0.21 14.27 12.01
CA GLY A 115 -1.49 13.61 12.26
C GLY A 115 -2.50 13.71 11.12
N GLY A 116 -2.24 14.45 10.05
CA GLY A 116 -3.11 14.57 8.87
C GLY A 116 -3.07 13.37 7.92
N PRO A 117 -3.96 13.32 6.92
CA PRO A 117 -3.90 12.31 5.87
C PRO A 117 -2.59 12.41 5.11
N LEU A 118 -2.03 11.27 4.69
CA LEU A 118 -0.70 11.25 4.08
C LEU A 118 -0.55 10.12 3.08
N PHE A 119 -0.04 10.44 1.89
CA PHE A 119 0.46 9.46 0.95
C PHE A 119 1.97 9.25 1.10
N VAL A 120 2.38 7.99 1.16
CA VAL A 120 3.80 7.61 1.20
C VAL A 120 4.15 6.79 -0.02
N HIS A 121 5.10 7.28 -0.82
CA HIS A 121 5.64 6.54 -1.95
C HIS A 121 6.65 5.50 -1.48
N ASP A 122 6.34 4.22 -1.65
CA ASP A 122 7.24 3.10 -1.36
C ASP A 122 7.46 2.22 -2.61
N CYS A 123 8.63 1.64 -2.70
CA CYS A 123 8.95 0.65 -3.73
C CYS A 123 8.86 -0.80 -3.22
N GLY A 124 8.21 -1.05 -2.07
CA GLY A 124 8.03 -2.39 -1.51
C GLY A 124 9.29 -3.07 -0.97
N GLY A 125 10.45 -2.40 -1.07
CA GLY A 125 11.74 -2.99 -0.76
C GLY A 125 12.17 -2.91 0.71
N ARG A 126 11.37 -2.32 1.58
CA ARG A 126 11.78 -2.01 2.96
C ARG A 126 10.71 -2.38 3.99
N PRO A 127 10.65 -3.65 4.40
CA PRO A 127 9.65 -4.10 5.40
C PRO A 127 9.69 -3.30 6.70
N TRP A 128 10.89 -2.92 7.16
CA TRP A 128 11.07 -2.13 8.37
C TRP A 128 10.37 -0.77 8.32
N MET A 129 10.31 -0.12 7.15
CA MET A 129 9.66 1.17 7.00
C MET A 129 8.14 1.04 7.12
N ARG A 130 7.54 0.02 6.52
CA ARG A 130 6.10 -0.27 6.67
C ARG A 130 5.74 -0.57 8.13
N ARG A 131 6.54 -1.43 8.79
CA ARG A 131 6.36 -1.72 10.22
C ARG A 131 6.47 -0.46 11.09
N TRP A 132 7.43 0.43 10.77
CA TRP A 132 7.53 1.69 11.47
C TRP A 132 6.31 2.59 11.23
N LEU A 133 5.82 2.69 9.99
CA LEU A 133 4.60 3.43 9.65
C LEU A 133 3.39 2.85 10.37
N ALA A 134 3.21 1.53 10.36
CA ALA A 134 2.11 0.85 11.05
C ALA A 134 2.12 1.14 12.55
N ARG A 135 3.28 0.96 13.21
CA ARG A 135 3.41 1.29 14.64
C ARG A 135 3.17 2.78 14.94
N SER A 136 3.59 3.65 14.03
CA SER A 136 3.36 5.09 14.19
C SER A 136 1.90 5.45 14.02
N ALA A 137 1.19 4.82 13.08
CA ALA A 137 -0.25 4.96 12.89
C ALA A 137 -1.01 4.50 14.14
N VAL A 138 -0.76 3.29 14.62
CA VAL A 138 -1.40 2.72 15.83
C VAL A 138 -1.21 3.64 17.04
N ARG A 139 0.00 4.16 17.28
CA ARG A 139 0.28 5.08 18.40
C ARG A 139 -0.51 6.39 18.34
N GLN A 140 -0.99 6.75 17.16
CA GLN A 140 -1.75 7.97 16.92
C GLN A 140 -3.25 7.69 16.71
N GLY A 141 -3.71 6.45 16.93
CA GLY A 141 -5.10 6.05 16.67
C GLY A 141 -5.50 6.15 15.19
N ARG A 142 -4.53 5.98 14.28
CA ARG A 142 -4.71 6.10 12.82
C ARG A 142 -4.63 4.73 12.16
N GLU A 143 -5.21 4.62 10.98
CA GLU A 143 -5.13 3.42 10.14
C GLU A 143 -4.03 3.55 9.08
N LEU A 144 -3.32 2.45 8.84
CA LEU A 144 -2.41 2.30 7.69
C LEU A 144 -3.12 1.52 6.60
N HIS A 145 -3.09 2.02 5.39
CA HIS A 145 -3.63 1.36 4.19
C HIS A 145 -2.54 1.18 3.16
N LEU A 146 -2.61 0.10 2.40
CA LEU A 146 -1.69 -0.19 1.31
C LEU A 146 -2.41 -0.18 -0.03
N VAL A 147 -1.86 0.54 -1.01
CA VAL A 147 -2.27 0.44 -2.42
C VAL A 147 -1.09 -0.16 -3.18
N MET A 148 -1.27 -1.36 -3.68
CA MET A 148 -0.24 -2.14 -4.35
C MET A 148 -0.46 -2.15 -5.85
N LEU A 149 0.49 -1.60 -6.61
CA LEU A 149 0.48 -1.67 -8.07
C LEU A 149 1.19 -2.95 -8.50
N ASP A 150 0.38 -3.94 -8.88
CA ASP A 150 0.84 -5.23 -9.40
C ASP A 150 0.78 -5.22 -10.93
N VAL A 151 1.81 -4.64 -11.53
CA VAL A 151 2.02 -4.70 -12.98
C VAL A 151 3.08 -5.72 -13.30
N GLY A 152 2.97 -6.40 -14.44
CA GLY A 152 3.95 -7.36 -14.91
C GLY A 152 5.35 -6.75 -15.02
N VAL A 153 6.39 -7.61 -14.89
CA VAL A 153 7.79 -7.19 -14.99
C VAL A 153 8.08 -6.49 -16.33
N ALA A 154 7.55 -7.02 -17.43
CA ALA A 154 7.72 -6.43 -18.77
C ALA A 154 7.13 -5.01 -18.84
N GLU A 155 5.95 -4.81 -18.29
CA GLU A 155 5.31 -3.48 -18.23
C GLU A 155 6.08 -2.50 -17.34
N ALA A 156 6.57 -2.96 -16.19
CA ALA A 156 7.40 -2.14 -15.31
C ALA A 156 8.69 -1.69 -16.00
N LEU A 157 9.34 -2.58 -16.77
CA LEU A 157 10.53 -2.25 -17.54
C LEU A 157 10.22 -1.27 -18.68
N SER A 158 9.16 -1.49 -19.45
CA SER A 158 8.68 -0.54 -20.47
C SER A 158 8.38 0.84 -19.87
N GLY A 159 7.79 0.89 -18.66
CA GLY A 159 7.55 2.14 -17.96
C GLY A 159 8.82 2.83 -17.44
N GLN A 160 9.94 2.13 -17.28
CA GLN A 160 11.26 2.71 -17.00
C GLN A 160 11.88 3.27 -18.29
N GLU A 161 11.81 2.51 -19.38
CA GLU A 161 12.28 2.90 -20.69
C GLU A 161 11.63 4.19 -21.19
N ALA A 162 10.30 4.26 -21.15
CA ALA A 162 9.53 5.45 -21.53
C ALA A 162 9.93 6.73 -20.78
N ARG A 163 10.61 6.60 -19.63
CA ARG A 163 11.10 7.72 -18.81
C ARG A 163 12.59 7.94 -18.92
N GLY A 164 13.31 7.16 -19.74
CA GLY A 164 14.76 7.19 -19.86
C GLY A 164 15.49 6.89 -18.54
N ARG A 165 14.89 6.11 -17.63
CA ARG A 165 15.42 5.87 -16.29
C ARG A 165 15.33 4.42 -15.91
N TRP A 166 16.47 3.83 -15.63
CA TRP A 166 16.59 2.43 -15.28
C TRP A 166 16.96 2.28 -13.81
N ALA A 167 16.19 1.47 -13.10
CA ALA A 167 16.61 1.01 -11.78
C ALA A 167 17.78 0.03 -11.94
N PRO A 168 18.85 0.11 -11.13
CA PRO A 168 19.91 -0.88 -11.15
C PRO A 168 19.33 -2.30 -11.04
N ARG A 169 19.80 -3.24 -11.86
CA ARG A 169 19.27 -4.62 -11.94
C ARG A 169 19.12 -5.29 -10.57
N ARG A 170 20.13 -5.13 -9.70
CA ARG A 170 20.07 -5.68 -8.33
C ARG A 170 18.98 -5.04 -7.47
N ALA A 171 18.75 -3.73 -7.62
CA ALA A 171 17.68 -3.02 -6.92
C ALA A 171 16.32 -3.48 -7.42
N PHE A 172 16.12 -3.56 -8.73
CA PHE A 172 14.88 -4.05 -9.34
C PHE A 172 14.54 -5.48 -8.88
N ALA A 173 15.52 -6.40 -8.93
CA ALA A 173 15.33 -7.77 -8.47
C ALA A 173 14.96 -7.87 -6.98
N ARG A 174 15.52 -7.00 -6.14
CA ARG A 174 15.17 -6.91 -4.72
C ARG A 174 13.73 -6.42 -4.53
N HIS A 175 13.32 -5.39 -5.28
CA HIS A 175 11.94 -4.88 -5.23
C HIS A 175 10.94 -5.92 -5.72
N ARG A 176 11.25 -6.64 -6.80
CA ARG A 176 10.43 -7.74 -7.30
C ARG A 176 10.23 -8.83 -6.25
N ARG A 177 11.31 -9.34 -5.66
CA ARG A 177 11.22 -10.34 -4.58
C ARG A 177 10.45 -9.85 -3.36
N GLY A 178 10.57 -8.56 -3.02
CA GLY A 178 9.77 -7.94 -1.95
C GLY A 178 8.29 -7.92 -2.26
N LEU A 179 7.93 -7.53 -3.46
CA LEU A 179 6.54 -7.51 -3.95
C LEU A 179 5.94 -8.92 -4.02
N GLU A 180 6.67 -9.88 -4.62
CA GLU A 180 6.22 -11.28 -4.71
C GLU A 180 5.94 -11.92 -3.35
N ARG A 181 6.75 -11.59 -2.33
CA ARG A 181 6.50 -12.05 -0.95
C ARG A 181 5.23 -11.44 -0.36
N LEU A 182 5.00 -10.16 -0.59
CA LEU A 182 3.79 -9.47 -0.13
C LEU A 182 2.54 -10.06 -0.80
N LEU A 183 2.57 -10.20 -2.12
CA LEU A 183 1.44 -10.76 -2.87
C LEU A 183 1.13 -12.19 -2.42
N ARG A 184 2.15 -13.03 -2.19
CA ARG A 184 1.95 -14.39 -1.67
C ARG A 184 1.34 -14.39 -0.27
N ALA A 185 1.77 -13.51 0.61
CA ALA A 185 1.19 -13.41 1.95
C ALA A 185 -0.29 -13.01 1.93
N TRP A 186 -0.72 -12.24 0.92
CA TRP A 186 -2.13 -11.83 0.78
C TRP A 186 -2.97 -12.81 -0.04
N SER A 187 -2.36 -13.68 -0.82
CA SER A 187 -3.06 -14.72 -1.60
C SER A 187 -3.18 -16.04 -0.85
N ALA A 188 -2.53 -16.19 0.30
CA ALA A 188 -2.71 -17.38 1.15
C ALA A 188 -4.14 -17.33 1.72
N PRO A 189 -4.95 -18.42 1.54
CA PRO A 189 -6.23 -18.50 2.20
C PRO A 189 -6.01 -18.38 3.70
N ASP A 190 -6.87 -17.60 4.36
CA ASP A 190 -6.89 -17.44 5.81
C ASP A 190 -6.67 -18.80 6.48
N ALA A 191 -5.53 -18.97 7.12
CA ALA A 191 -5.40 -19.93 8.18
C ALA A 191 -6.30 -19.40 9.30
N ALA A 192 -7.55 -19.85 9.31
CA ALA A 192 -8.47 -19.60 10.40
C ALA A 192 -7.72 -19.91 11.70
N PRO A 193 -7.81 -19.07 12.75
CA PRO A 193 -7.25 -19.39 14.04
C PRO A 193 -7.92 -20.70 14.50
N GLN A 194 -7.21 -21.82 14.37
CA GLN A 194 -7.63 -23.05 14.99
C GLN A 194 -7.55 -22.80 16.48
N ALA A 195 -8.71 -22.65 17.09
CA ALA A 195 -8.88 -22.77 18.53
C ALA A 195 -8.46 -24.19 18.92
N THR A 196 -7.19 -24.38 19.22
CA THR A 196 -6.73 -25.56 19.96
C THR A 196 -6.93 -25.29 21.43
N ASP A 197 -8.13 -25.56 21.89
CA ASP A 197 -8.39 -25.91 23.27
C ASP A 197 -7.65 -27.22 23.54
N THR A 198 -6.50 -27.12 24.18
CA THR A 198 -5.90 -28.07 25.13
C THR A 198 -4.49 -27.58 25.49
N ALA A 199 -4.43 -26.70 26.48
CA ALA A 199 -3.17 -26.37 27.12
C ALA A 199 -2.78 -27.52 28.06
N ASP A 200 -1.73 -28.27 27.75
CA ASP A 200 -1.00 -29.11 28.66
C ASP A 200 0.01 -28.23 29.43
N PRO A 201 -0.11 -28.12 30.78
CA PRO A 201 0.70 -27.17 31.57
C PRO A 201 2.14 -27.62 31.86
N ALA A 202 2.67 -28.64 31.20
CA ALA A 202 3.96 -29.26 31.57
C ALA A 202 5.09 -29.16 30.54
N SER A 203 5.05 -28.27 29.56
CA SER A 203 6.16 -28.11 28.61
C SER A 203 6.92 -26.79 28.84
N PRO A 204 8.28 -26.84 28.93
CA PRO A 204 9.10 -25.63 29.07
C PRO A 204 8.98 -24.74 27.82
N PRO A 205 9.13 -23.40 27.96
CA PRO A 205 8.98 -22.48 26.85
C PRO A 205 10.12 -22.69 25.84
N THR A 206 9.81 -23.37 24.76
CA THR A 206 10.68 -23.43 23.58
C THR A 206 10.84 -22.01 23.02
N ALA A 207 12.08 -21.58 22.78
CA ALA A 207 12.43 -20.29 22.24
C ALA A 207 11.57 -19.98 21.02
N ARG A 208 10.70 -18.95 21.13
CA ARG A 208 9.93 -18.42 20.01
C ARG A 208 10.91 -17.96 18.95
N THR A 209 11.04 -18.72 17.89
CA THR A 209 11.55 -18.23 16.62
C THR A 209 10.73 -16.96 16.32
N ALA A 210 11.41 -15.83 16.14
CA ALA A 210 10.78 -14.57 15.84
C ALA A 210 9.95 -14.74 14.56
N GLU A 211 8.65 -14.99 14.73
CA GLU A 211 7.68 -15.00 13.63
C GLU A 211 7.81 -13.68 12.90
N THR A 212 8.13 -13.77 11.62
CA THR A 212 8.14 -12.59 10.73
C THR A 212 6.70 -12.08 10.72
N PRO A 213 6.40 -10.88 11.27
CA PRO A 213 5.02 -10.41 11.36
C PRO A 213 4.39 -10.41 9.99
N ASP A 214 3.18 -10.97 9.89
CA ASP A 214 2.41 -11.00 8.67
C ASP A 214 2.17 -9.56 8.18
N PRO A 215 2.55 -9.22 6.95
CA PRO A 215 2.34 -7.88 6.39
C PRO A 215 0.84 -7.48 6.31
N VAL A 216 -0.08 -8.44 6.35
CA VAL A 216 -1.53 -8.19 6.41
C VAL A 216 -1.93 -7.63 7.76
N SER A 217 -1.32 -8.08 8.85
CA SER A 217 -1.63 -7.61 10.21
C SER A 217 -1.19 -6.16 10.47
N GLU A 218 -0.35 -5.61 9.59
CA GLU A 218 0.18 -4.24 9.73
C GLU A 218 -0.71 -3.17 9.07
N ALA A 219 -1.64 -3.55 8.18
CA ALA A 219 -2.48 -2.63 7.43
C ALA A 219 -3.98 -2.93 7.62
N ALA A 220 -4.79 -1.88 7.81
CA ALA A 220 -6.24 -1.98 7.92
C ALA A 220 -6.89 -2.40 6.59
N SER A 221 -6.27 -2.04 5.46
CA SER A 221 -6.66 -2.56 4.15
C SER A 221 -5.50 -2.61 3.17
N VAL A 222 -5.62 -3.52 2.21
CA VAL A 222 -4.71 -3.67 1.07
C VAL A 222 -5.54 -3.68 -0.22
N VAL A 223 -5.25 -2.77 -1.13
CA VAL A 223 -5.89 -2.71 -2.45
C VAL A 223 -4.86 -3.10 -3.51
N LEU A 224 -5.17 -4.13 -4.29
CA LEU A 224 -4.35 -4.58 -5.41
C LEU A 224 -4.88 -3.98 -6.71
N LEU A 225 -4.02 -3.30 -7.45
CA LEU A 225 -4.35 -2.66 -8.73
C LEU A 225 -3.40 -3.14 -9.81
N ASP A 226 -3.95 -3.53 -10.96
CA ASP A 226 -3.21 -3.68 -12.20
C ASP A 226 -3.14 -2.34 -12.97
N ARG A 227 -2.69 -2.36 -14.22
CA ARG A 227 -2.64 -1.17 -15.05
C ARG A 227 -4.03 -0.58 -15.30
N ARG A 228 -5.01 -1.43 -15.66
CA ARG A 228 -6.36 -1.00 -16.02
C ARG A 228 -7.10 -0.41 -14.83
N SER A 229 -7.09 -1.13 -13.71
CA SER A 229 -7.73 -0.66 -12.48
C SER A 229 -7.07 0.59 -11.92
N ARG A 230 -5.75 0.71 -11.98
CA ARG A 230 -5.03 1.95 -11.62
C ARG A 230 -5.47 3.17 -12.45
N GLU A 231 -5.74 2.99 -13.74
CA GLU A 231 -6.18 4.07 -14.63
C GLU A 231 -7.62 4.51 -14.32
N ARG A 232 -8.45 3.61 -13.83
CA ARG A 232 -9.84 3.88 -13.43
C ARG A 232 -9.98 4.55 -12.07
N VAL A 233 -9.09 4.30 -11.13
CA VAL A 233 -9.04 5.04 -9.86
C VAL A 233 -8.57 6.47 -10.13
N VAL A 234 -9.51 7.42 -10.09
CA VAL A 234 -9.26 8.83 -10.42
C VAL A 234 -9.10 9.70 -9.18
N GLY A 235 -9.57 9.26 -8.00
CA GLY A 235 -9.54 10.04 -6.78
C GLY A 235 -9.40 9.20 -5.52
N VAL A 236 -9.03 9.91 -4.44
CA VAL A 236 -9.10 9.41 -3.07
C VAL A 236 -9.75 10.50 -2.23
N GLU A 237 -10.58 10.10 -1.28
CA GLU A 237 -11.18 10.97 -0.29
C GLU A 237 -10.78 10.53 1.11
N PHE A 238 -10.54 11.50 1.98
CA PHE A 238 -10.24 11.28 3.39
C PHE A 238 -11.36 11.87 4.26
N GLY A 239 -11.85 11.09 5.23
CA GLY A 239 -12.87 11.55 6.17
C GLY A 239 -14.31 11.16 5.86
N GLY A 240 -14.52 10.41 4.82
CA GLY A 240 -15.72 9.72 4.34
C GLY A 240 -17.05 9.90 5.04
N VAL A 241 -17.74 10.98 4.75
CA VAL A 241 -19.13 10.96 4.30
C VAL A 241 -19.05 11.40 2.84
N PRO A 242 -19.62 10.71 1.86
CA PRO A 242 -19.60 11.18 0.48
C PRO A 242 -20.30 12.53 0.42
N VAL A 243 -19.55 13.59 0.27
CA VAL A 243 -20.12 14.86 -0.19
C VAL A 243 -20.47 14.62 -1.63
N LEU A 244 -21.73 14.37 -1.90
CA LEU A 244 -22.32 14.39 -3.23
C LEU A 244 -21.84 15.66 -3.92
N GLY A 245 -20.97 15.50 -4.93
CA GLY A 245 -20.32 16.59 -5.61
C GLY A 245 -21.35 17.60 -6.11
N ARG A 246 -21.18 18.86 -5.72
CA ARG A 246 -21.77 19.98 -6.43
C ARG A 246 -21.26 19.92 -7.87
N VAL A 247 -22.15 19.50 -8.77
CA VAL A 247 -21.98 19.76 -10.20
C VAL A 247 -22.06 21.27 -10.33
N ALA A 248 -20.93 21.93 -10.57
CA ALA A 248 -20.91 23.31 -11.00
C ALA A 248 -21.59 23.41 -12.36
N ARG A 249 -22.61 24.25 -12.45
CA ARG A 249 -23.26 24.65 -13.70
C ARG A 249 -22.33 25.59 -14.46
#